data_618d162245c58a762f5b44d7567a72dc
#
_entry.id   618d162245c58a762f5b44d7567a72dc
#
_cell.length_a   1.000
_cell.length_b   1.000
_cell.length_c   1.000
_cell.angle_alpha   90.00
_cell.angle_beta   90.00
_cell.angle_gamma   90.00
#
_symmetry.space_group_name_H-M   'P 1'
#
loop_
_entity.id
_entity.type
_entity.pdbx_description
1 polymer ?
#
loop_
_entity_poly.entity_id
_entity_poly.type
_entity_poly.pdbx_seq_one_letter_code
_entity_poly.pdbx_strand_id
1 'polypeptide(L)'
;MNVYKKLQDARTRLQRTALSKSGHNKFAGYQYFELGDFLPAIQEICNEVGLCGVINFTQDMASLTIFDTEAEGSVVFSSPMSSAALKGCHDVQNLGAVQTYLRRYLWTNAFEIVEHDALDAGVKDDKPEPKPQRIVGEGEWRISAPPKPEGDSSEWKQLVEQASMLALGLAKSEKDVMSVY
;
A
#
# COMPACT_ATOMS: atom_id res chain seq x y z
N MET A 1 18.68 -34.71 -3.56
CA MET A 1 17.42 -34.02 -3.95
C MET A 1 17.83 -32.81 -4.79
N ASN A 2 17.13 -32.42 -5.88
CA ASN A 2 17.54 -31.26 -6.66
C ASN A 2 17.00 -29.96 -6.04
N VAL A 3 17.56 -28.81 -6.45
CA VAL A 3 17.22 -27.49 -5.93
C VAL A 3 15.71 -27.19 -5.94
N TYR A 4 14.99 -27.57 -6.99
CA TYR A 4 13.55 -27.34 -7.11
C TYR A 4 12.74 -28.10 -6.05
N LYS A 5 13.12 -29.36 -5.79
CA LYS A 5 12.45 -30.16 -4.77
C LYS A 5 12.76 -29.66 -3.35
N LYS A 6 13.99 -29.21 -3.10
CA LYS A 6 14.37 -28.57 -1.84
C LYS A 6 13.61 -27.25 -1.63
N LEU A 7 13.50 -26.41 -2.67
CA LEU A 7 12.75 -25.17 -2.61
C LEU A 7 11.26 -25.41 -2.33
N GLN A 8 10.67 -26.42 -2.99
CA GLN A 8 9.29 -26.79 -2.73
C GLN A 8 9.05 -27.32 -1.31
N ASP A 9 10.01 -28.10 -0.77
CA ASP A 9 9.97 -28.54 0.64
C ASP A 9 10.06 -27.35 1.60
N ALA A 10 10.98 -26.42 1.32
CA ALA A 10 11.12 -25.20 2.11
C ALA A 10 9.83 -24.34 2.13
N ARG A 11 9.20 -24.16 0.98
CA ARG A 11 7.89 -23.47 0.86
C ARG A 11 6.80 -24.15 1.69
N THR A 12 6.73 -25.48 1.60
CA THR A 12 5.74 -26.26 2.35
C THR A 12 5.96 -26.16 3.88
N ARG A 13 7.20 -26.14 4.33
CA ARG A 13 7.52 -25.92 5.75
C ARG A 13 7.15 -24.52 6.20
N LEU A 14 7.46 -23.50 5.40
CA LEU A 14 7.12 -22.13 5.72
C LEU A 14 5.60 -21.91 5.85
N GLN A 15 4.79 -22.54 5.00
CA GLN A 15 3.33 -22.49 5.09
C GLN A 15 2.75 -23.05 6.40
N ARG A 16 3.50 -23.91 7.09
CA ARG A 16 3.12 -24.46 8.40
C ARG A 16 3.61 -23.61 9.57
N THR A 17 4.45 -22.63 9.29
CA THR A 17 5.00 -21.72 10.29
C THR A 17 4.03 -20.55 10.49
N ALA A 18 3.72 -20.25 11.75
CA ALA A 18 2.90 -19.08 12.08
C ALA A 18 3.72 -17.80 11.87
N LEU A 19 3.37 -17.02 10.86
CA LEU A 19 3.95 -15.71 10.61
C LEU A 19 2.95 -14.62 11.03
N SER A 20 3.45 -13.51 11.56
CA SER A 20 2.64 -12.35 11.95
C SER A 20 3.09 -11.12 11.18
N LYS A 21 2.13 -10.34 10.67
CA LYS A 21 2.39 -9.10 9.95
C LYS A 21 2.67 -7.97 10.92
N SER A 22 3.86 -7.36 10.86
CA SER A 22 4.23 -6.19 11.66
C SER A 22 4.08 -4.87 10.91
N GLY A 23 4.14 -4.89 9.58
CA GLY A 23 3.96 -3.71 8.75
C GLY A 23 2.52 -3.21 8.72
N HIS A 24 2.33 -1.90 8.76
CA HIS A 24 1.03 -1.27 8.69
C HIS A 24 1.04 -0.06 7.74
N ASN A 25 0.26 -0.13 6.68
CA ASN A 25 0.02 1.00 5.80
C ASN A 25 -1.14 1.84 6.35
N LYS A 26 -0.81 2.96 7.00
CA LYS A 26 -1.78 3.86 7.63
C LYS A 26 -2.72 4.55 6.63
N PHE A 27 -2.28 4.73 5.37
CA PHE A 27 -3.07 5.41 4.34
C PHE A 27 -4.13 4.49 3.74
N ALA A 28 -3.76 3.23 3.49
CA ALA A 28 -4.66 2.25 2.88
C ALA A 28 -5.31 1.30 3.91
N GLY A 29 -4.92 1.37 5.19
CA GLY A 29 -5.56 0.65 6.29
C GLY A 29 -5.32 -0.87 6.31
N TYR A 30 -4.24 -1.37 5.67
CA TYR A 30 -3.93 -2.80 5.65
C TYR A 30 -2.60 -3.12 6.34
N GLN A 31 -2.47 -4.38 6.79
CA GLN A 31 -1.23 -4.93 7.33
C GLN A 31 -0.50 -5.73 6.25
N TYR A 32 0.83 -5.65 6.26
CA TYR A 32 1.69 -6.40 5.35
C TYR A 32 2.87 -7.02 6.10
N PHE A 33 3.54 -8.00 5.48
CA PHE A 33 4.74 -8.58 6.04
C PHE A 33 5.95 -7.68 5.81
N GLU A 34 6.63 -7.31 6.88
CA GLU A 34 7.98 -6.79 6.78
C GLU A 34 8.98 -7.94 6.56
N LEU A 35 10.15 -7.63 6.03
CA LEU A 35 11.18 -8.63 5.78
C LEU A 35 11.57 -9.41 7.05
N GLY A 36 11.56 -8.74 8.21
CA GLY A 36 11.85 -9.32 9.50
C GLY A 36 10.82 -10.33 10.00
N ASP A 37 9.61 -10.31 9.46
CA ASP A 37 8.53 -11.19 9.93
C ASP A 37 8.66 -12.64 9.40
N PHE A 38 9.34 -12.83 8.27
CA PHE A 38 9.45 -14.13 7.62
C PHE A 38 10.89 -14.57 7.32
N LEU A 39 11.82 -13.62 7.11
CA LEU A 39 13.18 -13.97 6.72
C LEU A 39 13.92 -14.86 7.72
N PRO A 40 13.82 -14.67 9.06
CA PRO A 40 14.45 -15.58 10.02
C PRO A 40 13.96 -17.02 9.85
N ALA A 41 12.66 -17.25 9.74
CA ALA A 41 12.09 -18.59 9.53
C ALA A 41 12.55 -19.18 8.18
N ILE A 42 12.61 -18.40 7.13
CA ILE A 42 13.15 -18.83 5.83
C ILE A 42 14.62 -19.28 5.97
N GLN A 43 15.45 -18.51 6.67
CA GLN A 43 16.87 -18.83 6.83
C GLN A 43 17.06 -20.15 7.60
N GLU A 44 16.27 -20.40 8.66
CA GLU A 44 16.28 -21.67 9.38
C GLU A 44 15.91 -22.83 8.47
N ILE A 45 14.79 -22.73 7.76
CA ILE A 45 14.31 -23.76 6.84
C ILE A 45 15.32 -24.01 5.72
N CYS A 46 15.88 -22.94 5.12
CA CYS A 46 16.90 -23.05 4.09
C CYS A 46 18.14 -23.80 4.60
N ASN A 47 18.61 -23.49 5.79
CA ASN A 47 19.73 -24.19 6.40
C ASN A 47 19.45 -25.69 6.61
N GLU A 48 18.23 -26.06 7.04
CA GLU A 48 17.83 -27.45 7.23
C GLU A 48 17.74 -28.24 5.92
N VAL A 49 17.27 -27.64 4.84
CA VAL A 49 17.08 -28.34 3.55
C VAL A 49 18.28 -28.21 2.61
N GLY A 50 19.33 -27.52 3.02
CA GLY A 50 20.55 -27.34 2.24
C GLY A 50 20.35 -26.34 1.07
N LEU A 51 19.76 -25.18 1.35
CA LEU A 51 19.61 -24.07 0.42
C LEU A 51 20.29 -22.80 0.95
N CYS A 52 20.73 -21.93 0.03
CA CYS A 52 21.28 -20.62 0.35
C CYS A 52 20.76 -19.58 -0.61
N GLY A 53 20.14 -18.51 -0.08
CA GLY A 53 19.66 -17.39 -0.89
C GLY A 53 20.64 -16.23 -0.90
N VAL A 54 20.99 -15.75 -2.10
CA VAL A 54 21.90 -14.62 -2.32
C VAL A 54 21.18 -13.54 -3.07
N ILE A 55 21.10 -12.33 -2.47
CA ILE A 55 20.57 -11.13 -3.11
C ILE A 55 21.68 -10.38 -3.84
N ASN A 56 21.37 -9.91 -5.04
CA ASN A 56 22.24 -9.03 -5.80
C ASN A 56 21.44 -7.88 -6.41
N PHE A 57 22.04 -6.68 -6.44
CA PHE A 57 21.47 -5.49 -7.08
C PHE A 57 22.46 -4.96 -8.12
N THR A 58 21.97 -4.75 -9.33
CA THR A 58 22.65 -4.02 -10.39
C THR A 58 21.91 -2.72 -10.66
N GLN A 59 22.37 -1.93 -11.63
CA GLN A 59 21.69 -0.71 -12.02
C GLN A 59 20.27 -0.98 -12.56
N ASP A 60 20.07 -2.09 -13.27
CA ASP A 60 18.84 -2.39 -14.00
C ASP A 60 17.98 -3.47 -13.35
N MET A 61 18.60 -4.33 -12.52
CA MET A 61 17.96 -5.54 -12.01
C MET A 61 18.31 -5.80 -10.56
N ALA A 62 17.30 -6.24 -9.79
CA ALA A 62 17.45 -6.90 -8.52
C ALA A 62 17.24 -8.41 -8.71
N SER A 63 18.04 -9.25 -8.07
CA SER A 63 17.88 -10.70 -8.15
C SER A 63 18.10 -11.38 -6.81
N LEU A 64 17.38 -12.48 -6.60
CA LEU A 64 17.59 -13.45 -5.54
C LEU A 64 17.89 -14.79 -6.21
N THR A 65 19.08 -15.31 -5.96
CA THR A 65 19.46 -16.64 -6.42
C THR A 65 19.43 -17.61 -5.23
N ILE A 66 18.64 -18.66 -5.36
CA ILE A 66 18.60 -19.76 -4.38
C ILE A 66 19.51 -20.88 -4.89
N PHE A 67 20.59 -21.11 -4.20
CA PHE A 67 21.57 -22.16 -4.50
C PHE A 67 21.28 -23.43 -3.68
N ASP A 68 21.50 -24.58 -4.29
CA ASP A 68 21.66 -25.84 -3.56
C ASP A 68 23.06 -25.88 -2.97
N THR A 69 23.17 -26.06 -1.65
CA THR A 69 24.47 -26.07 -0.95
C THR A 69 25.16 -27.47 -0.94
N GLU A 70 24.44 -28.51 -1.38
CA GLU A 70 24.89 -29.90 -1.38
C GLU A 70 25.11 -30.46 -2.79
N ALA A 71 24.55 -29.80 -3.81
CA ALA A 71 24.65 -30.22 -5.21
C ALA A 71 24.71 -29.01 -6.13
N GLU A 72 25.09 -29.24 -7.40
CA GLU A 72 24.98 -28.20 -8.41
C GLU A 72 23.52 -27.89 -8.71
N GLY A 73 23.17 -26.61 -8.73
CA GLY A 73 21.85 -26.12 -9.10
C GLY A 73 21.49 -24.83 -8.41
N SER A 74 20.74 -23.99 -9.13
CA SER A 74 20.19 -22.76 -8.58
C SER A 74 18.86 -22.39 -9.27
N VAL A 75 18.09 -21.55 -8.58
CA VAL A 75 16.87 -20.92 -9.11
C VAL A 75 17.02 -19.42 -8.94
N VAL A 76 16.77 -18.65 -9.99
CA VAL A 76 16.90 -17.19 -9.99
C VAL A 76 15.50 -16.54 -10.05
N PHE A 77 15.25 -15.64 -9.13
CA PHE A 77 14.11 -14.72 -9.14
C PHE A 77 14.64 -13.32 -9.41
N SER A 78 14.01 -12.57 -10.29
CA SER A 78 14.47 -11.24 -10.65
C SER A 78 13.33 -10.24 -10.77
N SER A 79 13.65 -8.98 -10.55
CA SER A 79 12.76 -7.84 -10.71
C SER A 79 13.53 -6.68 -11.31
N PRO A 80 12.95 -5.91 -12.23
CA PRO A 80 13.57 -4.65 -12.67
C PRO A 80 13.83 -3.73 -11.47
N MET A 81 14.94 -2.98 -11.55
CA MET A 81 15.16 -1.88 -10.62
C MET A 81 14.17 -0.76 -10.92
N SER A 82 13.79 -0.04 -9.88
CA SER A 82 12.96 1.15 -9.94
C SER A 82 13.68 2.31 -9.28
N SER A 83 13.15 3.51 -9.45
CA SER A 83 13.59 4.70 -8.72
C SER A 83 12.53 5.10 -7.70
N ALA A 84 12.98 5.66 -6.56
CA ALA A 84 12.13 6.32 -5.59
C ALA A 84 12.56 7.78 -5.47
N ALA A 85 11.59 8.66 -5.29
CA ALA A 85 11.80 10.08 -5.01
C ALA A 85 11.05 10.42 -3.71
N LEU A 86 11.61 10.02 -2.58
CA LEU A 86 11.03 10.30 -1.28
C LEU A 86 11.32 11.76 -0.92
N LYS A 87 10.27 12.48 -0.55
CA LYS A 87 10.37 13.91 -0.20
C LYS A 87 11.31 14.11 1.00
N GLY A 88 12.35 14.93 0.81
CA GLY A 88 13.30 15.24 1.87
C GLY A 88 14.40 14.19 2.11
N CYS A 89 14.53 13.19 1.25
CA CYS A 89 15.57 12.17 1.33
C CYS A 89 16.71 12.42 0.33
N HIS A 90 17.93 12.03 0.70
CA HIS A 90 19.07 12.00 -0.20
C HIS A 90 19.02 10.79 -1.14
N ASP A 91 19.73 10.84 -2.27
CA ASP A 91 19.74 9.77 -3.29
C ASP A 91 20.11 8.40 -2.73
N VAL A 92 21.07 8.34 -1.80
CA VAL A 92 21.47 7.10 -1.14
C VAL A 92 20.34 6.49 -0.27
N GLN A 93 19.52 7.34 0.33
CA GLN A 93 18.36 6.89 1.12
C GLN A 93 17.25 6.39 0.20
N ASN A 94 17.04 7.06 -0.94
CA ASN A 94 16.12 6.60 -1.98
C ASN A 94 16.54 5.23 -2.52
N LEU A 95 17.82 5.04 -2.82
CA LEU A 95 18.35 3.75 -3.26
C LEU A 95 18.15 2.67 -2.19
N GLY A 96 18.46 2.96 -0.92
CA GLY A 96 18.24 2.03 0.19
C GLY A 96 16.79 1.62 0.36
N ALA A 97 15.86 2.56 0.19
CA ALA A 97 14.42 2.28 0.23
C ALA A 97 14.00 1.32 -0.89
N VAL A 98 14.46 1.58 -2.14
CA VAL A 98 14.17 0.72 -3.30
C VAL A 98 14.73 -0.69 -3.09
N GLN A 99 15.99 -0.81 -2.65
CA GLN A 99 16.61 -2.11 -2.41
C GLN A 99 15.90 -2.90 -1.29
N THR A 100 15.50 -2.25 -0.21
CA THR A 100 14.74 -2.88 0.87
C THR A 100 13.40 -3.40 0.38
N TYR A 101 12.70 -2.60 -0.41
CA TYR A 101 11.42 -2.94 -1.01
C TYR A 101 11.55 -4.15 -1.95
N LEU A 102 12.48 -4.09 -2.91
CA LEU A 102 12.71 -5.17 -3.87
C LEU A 102 13.18 -6.45 -3.20
N ARG A 103 14.04 -6.35 -2.18
CA ARG A 103 14.47 -7.50 -1.39
C ARG A 103 13.28 -8.24 -0.76
N ARG A 104 12.33 -7.51 -0.17
CA ARG A 104 11.12 -8.10 0.41
C ARG A 104 10.32 -8.86 -0.66
N TYR A 105 10.05 -8.23 -1.81
CA TYR A 105 9.29 -8.86 -2.89
C TYR A 105 9.99 -10.06 -3.53
N LEU A 106 11.30 -10.03 -3.67
CA LEU A 106 12.04 -11.18 -4.19
C LEU A 106 11.92 -12.39 -3.25
N TRP A 107 12.00 -12.18 -1.95
CA TRP A 107 11.82 -13.25 -0.98
C TRP A 107 10.37 -13.73 -0.90
N THR A 108 9.38 -12.84 -0.92
CA THR A 108 7.96 -13.23 -0.94
C THR A 108 7.63 -14.05 -2.18
N ASN A 109 8.11 -13.64 -3.36
CA ASN A 109 7.94 -14.40 -4.60
C ASN A 109 8.65 -15.75 -4.56
N ALA A 110 9.90 -15.79 -4.10
CA ALA A 110 10.66 -17.04 -4.05
C ALA A 110 10.00 -18.09 -3.15
N PHE A 111 9.40 -17.66 -2.04
CA PHE A 111 8.75 -18.55 -1.06
C PHE A 111 7.23 -18.59 -1.17
N GLU A 112 6.66 -17.92 -2.17
CA GLU A 112 5.21 -17.86 -2.44
C GLU A 112 4.41 -17.43 -1.20
N ILE A 113 4.91 -16.41 -0.50
CA ILE A 113 4.21 -15.79 0.60
C ILE A 113 3.08 -14.95 0.01
N VAL A 114 1.83 -15.36 0.28
CA VAL A 114 0.65 -14.66 -0.22
C VAL A 114 0.33 -13.47 0.70
N GLU A 115 0.41 -12.29 0.14
CA GLU A 115 -0.18 -11.10 0.73
C GLU A 115 -1.51 -10.83 0.02
N HIS A 116 -2.56 -10.45 0.75
CA HIS A 116 -3.74 -9.89 0.12
C HIS A 116 -3.32 -8.60 -0.56
N ASP A 117 -3.51 -8.53 -1.88
CA ASP A 117 -3.04 -7.41 -2.69
C ASP A 117 -3.59 -6.09 -2.15
N ALA A 118 -2.67 -5.18 -1.89
CA ALA A 118 -3.00 -3.80 -1.57
C ALA A 118 -3.80 -3.10 -2.69
N LEU A 119 -3.77 -3.67 -3.89
CA LEU A 119 -4.56 -3.22 -5.03
C LEU A 119 -6.06 -3.48 -4.81
N ASP A 120 -6.43 -4.60 -4.15
CA ASP A 120 -7.82 -4.84 -3.76
C ASP A 120 -8.28 -3.89 -2.65
N ALA A 121 -7.37 -3.45 -1.79
CA ALA A 121 -7.66 -2.41 -0.81
C ALA A 121 -7.65 -0.99 -1.42
N GLY A 122 -6.99 -0.81 -2.56
CA GLY A 122 -6.92 0.45 -3.32
C GLY A 122 -8.03 0.61 -4.35
N VAL A 123 -8.69 -0.46 -4.75
CA VAL A 123 -10.04 -0.42 -5.28
C VAL A 123 -10.96 -0.18 -4.06
N LYS A 124 -10.96 1.06 -3.57
CA LYS A 124 -12.23 1.54 -3.05
C LYS A 124 -13.20 1.20 -4.18
N ASP A 125 -14.06 0.19 -3.96
CA ASP A 125 -15.33 0.20 -4.66
C ASP A 125 -15.65 1.69 -4.78
N ASP A 126 -15.84 2.16 -6.01
CA ASP A 126 -16.64 3.35 -6.26
C ASP A 126 -18.07 3.02 -5.76
N LYS A 127 -18.16 2.70 -4.48
CA LYS A 127 -19.37 3.00 -3.74
C LYS A 127 -19.43 4.50 -3.89
N PRO A 128 -20.38 4.97 -4.70
CA PRO A 128 -20.56 6.40 -4.87
C PRO A 128 -20.51 6.92 -3.44
N GLU A 129 -19.59 7.84 -3.15
CA GLU A 129 -19.53 8.50 -1.85
C GLU A 129 -20.96 8.72 -1.44
N PRO A 130 -21.39 8.25 -0.24
CA PRO A 130 -22.79 8.34 0.10
C PRO A 130 -23.13 9.78 -0.20
N LYS A 131 -23.88 10.00 -1.32
CA LYS A 131 -24.34 11.34 -1.71
C LYS A 131 -24.89 11.88 -0.42
N PRO A 132 -24.43 13.03 0.09
CA PRO A 132 -24.80 13.51 1.41
C PRO A 132 -26.29 13.26 1.53
N GLN A 133 -26.65 12.30 2.38
CA GLN A 133 -28.04 11.91 2.53
C GLN A 133 -28.70 13.19 2.98
N ARG A 134 -29.56 13.71 2.13
CA ARG A 134 -30.40 14.83 2.43
C ARG A 134 -31.25 14.40 3.61
N ILE A 135 -30.70 14.60 4.82
CA ILE A 135 -31.49 14.49 6.04
C ILE A 135 -32.39 15.71 5.99
N VAL A 136 -33.52 15.52 5.35
CA VAL A 136 -34.63 16.45 5.44
C VAL A 136 -35.28 16.19 6.79
N GLY A 137 -34.62 16.65 7.86
CA GLY A 137 -35.31 16.97 9.09
C GLY A 137 -36.06 18.26 8.84
N GLU A 138 -37.31 18.33 9.25
CA GLU A 138 -38.09 19.56 9.16
C GLU A 138 -37.28 20.75 9.72
N GLY A 139 -36.81 21.66 8.85
CA GLY A 139 -36.25 22.95 9.20
C GLY A 139 -34.73 23.08 9.28
N GLU A 140 -33.89 22.08 8.89
CA GLU A 140 -32.43 22.27 8.82
C GLU A 140 -31.89 22.13 7.38
N TRP A 141 -31.35 23.22 6.86
CA TRP A 141 -30.62 23.27 5.60
C TRP A 141 -29.11 23.18 5.87
N ARG A 142 -28.42 22.26 5.22
CA ARG A 142 -26.95 22.23 5.20
C ARG A 142 -26.45 22.40 3.79
N ILE A 143 -25.65 23.44 3.55
CA ILE A 143 -24.90 23.61 2.30
C ILE A 143 -23.55 22.92 2.51
N SER A 144 -23.26 21.90 1.70
CA SER A 144 -21.93 21.30 1.64
C SER A 144 -21.19 21.95 0.48
N ALA A 145 -20.27 22.85 0.79
CA ALA A 145 -19.35 23.41 -0.19
C ALA A 145 -18.11 22.52 -0.32
N PRO A 146 -17.49 22.41 -1.51
CA PRO A 146 -16.21 21.78 -1.66
C PRO A 146 -15.16 22.49 -0.80
N PRO A 147 -14.11 21.79 -0.31
CA PRO A 147 -13.06 22.42 0.47
C PRO A 147 -12.44 23.58 -0.30
N LYS A 148 -12.17 24.67 0.41
CA LYS A 148 -11.55 25.85 -0.19
C LYS A 148 -10.22 25.46 -0.86
N PRO A 149 -10.03 25.72 -2.16
CA PRO A 149 -8.77 25.44 -2.82
C PRO A 149 -7.64 26.29 -2.20
N GLU A 150 -6.41 25.73 -2.18
CA GLU A 150 -5.23 26.48 -1.74
C GLU A 150 -4.99 27.65 -2.72
N GLY A 151 -5.20 28.87 -2.26
CA GLY A 151 -5.09 30.10 -3.03
C GLY A 151 -6.37 30.93 -3.04
N ASP A 152 -6.23 32.22 -3.37
CA ASP A 152 -7.35 33.16 -3.47
C ASP A 152 -8.02 33.02 -4.85
N SER A 153 -8.93 32.04 -4.99
CA SER A 153 -9.66 31.88 -6.24
C SER A 153 -10.97 32.72 -6.21
N SER A 154 -11.08 33.65 -7.12
CA SER A 154 -12.30 34.45 -7.33
C SER A 154 -13.50 33.55 -7.67
N GLU A 155 -13.28 32.43 -8.32
CA GLU A 155 -14.29 31.44 -8.67
C GLU A 155 -14.93 30.78 -7.44
N TRP A 156 -14.12 30.46 -6.41
CA TRP A 156 -14.65 29.89 -5.18
C TRP A 156 -15.53 30.89 -4.41
N LYS A 157 -15.12 32.17 -4.39
CA LYS A 157 -15.95 33.25 -3.79
C LYS A 157 -17.29 33.40 -4.49
N GLN A 158 -17.30 33.40 -5.82
CA GLN A 158 -18.52 33.44 -6.61
C GLN A 158 -19.44 32.24 -6.37
N LEU A 159 -18.85 31.04 -6.24
CA LEU A 159 -19.63 29.84 -5.99
C LEU A 159 -20.28 29.84 -4.60
N VAL A 160 -19.58 30.33 -3.58
CA VAL A 160 -20.11 30.49 -2.22
C VAL A 160 -21.20 31.54 -2.19
N GLU A 161 -21.02 32.66 -2.87
CA GLU A 161 -22.01 33.73 -2.95
C GLU A 161 -23.30 33.27 -3.65
N GLN A 162 -23.17 32.55 -4.77
CA GLN A 162 -24.31 31.99 -5.48
C GLN A 162 -25.06 30.95 -4.63
N ALA A 163 -24.33 30.07 -3.94
CA ALA A 163 -24.91 29.09 -3.06
C ALA A 163 -25.65 29.73 -1.88
N SER A 164 -25.07 30.78 -1.29
CA SER A 164 -25.69 31.53 -0.21
C SER A 164 -26.97 32.25 -0.66
N MET A 165 -26.94 32.88 -1.84
CA MET A 165 -28.13 33.52 -2.43
C MET A 165 -29.25 32.51 -2.71
N LEU A 166 -28.90 31.34 -3.22
CA LEU A 166 -29.87 30.28 -3.51
C LEU A 166 -30.50 29.74 -2.21
N ALA A 167 -29.72 29.59 -1.16
CA ALA A 167 -30.19 29.16 0.16
C ALA A 167 -31.12 30.19 0.80
N LEU A 168 -30.77 31.47 0.74
CA LEU A 168 -31.62 32.57 1.21
C LEU A 168 -32.94 32.66 0.43
N GLY A 169 -32.91 32.40 -0.88
CA GLY A 169 -34.14 32.38 -1.72
C GLY A 169 -35.07 31.21 -1.40
N LEU A 170 -34.56 30.15 -0.77
CA LEU A 170 -35.33 28.97 -0.35
C LEU A 170 -35.78 29.04 1.11
N ALA A 171 -35.27 29.97 1.89
CA ALA A 171 -35.62 30.16 3.29
C ALA A 171 -37.08 30.56 3.46
N LYS A 172 -37.81 29.87 4.31
CA LYS A 172 -39.23 30.10 4.59
C LYS A 172 -39.50 30.74 5.95
N SER A 173 -38.46 30.79 6.80
CA SER A 173 -38.54 31.32 8.14
C SER A 173 -37.27 32.07 8.52
N GLU A 174 -37.35 32.94 9.53
CA GLU A 174 -36.20 33.65 10.10
C GLU A 174 -35.14 32.69 10.65
N LYS A 175 -35.56 31.51 11.15
CA LYS A 175 -34.67 30.44 11.64
C LYS A 175 -33.86 29.80 10.50
N ASP A 176 -34.43 29.67 9.31
CA ASP A 176 -33.76 29.17 8.13
C ASP A 176 -32.65 30.12 7.68
N VAL A 177 -32.90 31.46 7.77
CA VAL A 177 -31.90 32.47 7.44
C VAL A 177 -30.71 32.43 8.38
N MET A 178 -30.94 32.25 9.68
CA MET A 178 -29.89 32.20 10.68
C MET A 178 -29.02 30.93 10.58
N SER A 179 -29.45 29.88 9.86
CA SER A 179 -28.67 28.65 9.63
C SER A 179 -27.74 28.76 8.43
N VAL A 180 -27.78 29.83 7.65
CA VAL A 180 -26.92 30.07 6.46
C VAL A 180 -25.65 30.84 6.82
N TYR A 181 -25.62 31.45 7.99
CA TYR A 181 -24.47 32.16 8.57
C TYR A 181 -23.93 31.33 9.76
#